data_6e68c77ca795a0bdf021d128f8047e38
#
_entry.id   6e68c77ca795a0bdf021d128f8047e38
#
_cell.length_a   1.000
_cell.length_b   1.000
_cell.length_c   1.000
_cell.angle_alpha   90.00
_cell.angle_beta   90.00
_cell.angle_gamma   90.00
#
_symmetry.space_group_name_H-M   'P 1'
#
loop_
_entity.id
_entity.type
_entity.pdbx_description
1 polymer ?
#
loop_
_entity_poly.entity_id
_entity_poly.type
_entity_poly.pdbx_seq_one_letter_code
_entity_poly.pdbx_strand_id
1 'polypeptide(L)'
;YKPTRFMEKASHYDADAADYAVMFIESLCHTKGTWARKSFELIDWQEQIIRDIFGVLKPNGYRQFNTAYIEIPKKQGKSELAAAVALLLTCGDGEERAEVYGCATDRQQASIVFNVAADMVRMCPALSKRVKILDSQKRLIYQPTGSIYQVLSADVGNKHGFNTHGVVFDELHTQPNRKLFDVMTKGSGDARMQPLYFLITTAGNDTKSICYEIHQKAKDIIEGRKIDHTFYPVIYGAEESDDWTDPKVWKKANPSLGITVGIDKVKDACESAKQNPGEENSFRQLRLNQWVKQAVRWMPMDKWDKCEFAVSEDDLEGRVCYGGLDLSSTTDITAFVLVFPPEDEDDKYIILPYFWIPEDNLELRVRRDHVPYDVWERQGYLQTTEGNVVHYGYIEKFIESLGERFNIREIAFDRWGTVQMVQNLEGMGFTVVPFGQGFKDMSPPTKELMKLVLEQKIAHGGHPALRWMMDNIFIRTDPAGNIKPDKEKSTEKIDGAVATIMALDRAIRCGNDTAESVYDSRGLLFI
;
A
#
# COMPACT_ATOMS: atom_id res chain seq x y z
N TYR A 1 -1.41 -23.81 -28.42
CA TYR A 1 -0.78 -22.73 -27.66
C TYR A 1 -0.36 -21.57 -28.57
N LYS A 2 -0.63 -20.35 -28.16
CA LYS A 2 -0.23 -19.12 -28.86
C LYS A 2 0.81 -18.37 -28.02
N PRO A 3 2.03 -18.12 -28.54
CA PRO A 3 3.05 -17.36 -27.83
C PRO A 3 2.60 -15.94 -27.46
N THR A 4 3.19 -15.41 -26.40
CA THR A 4 2.90 -14.05 -25.93
C THR A 4 3.14 -12.98 -26.99
N ARG A 5 2.32 -11.94 -26.99
CA ARG A 5 2.52 -10.75 -27.85
C ARG A 5 3.77 -9.94 -27.48
N PHE A 6 4.40 -10.21 -26.31
CA PHE A 6 5.62 -9.55 -25.88
C PHE A 6 6.89 -10.18 -26.43
N MET A 7 6.76 -11.23 -27.25
CA MET A 7 7.88 -11.81 -27.98
C MET A 7 8.43 -10.80 -28.98
N GLU A 8 9.75 -10.57 -28.91
CA GLU A 8 10.45 -9.70 -29.85
C GLU A 8 10.50 -10.34 -31.25
N LYS A 9 10.56 -9.52 -32.30
CA LYS A 9 10.59 -10.02 -33.69
C LYS A 9 11.78 -10.93 -33.99
N ALA A 10 12.93 -10.70 -33.33
CA ALA A 10 14.13 -11.51 -33.48
C ALA A 10 14.06 -12.83 -32.70
N SER A 11 13.21 -12.94 -31.72
CA SER A 11 13.00 -14.14 -30.90
C SER A 11 12.04 -15.12 -31.57
N HIS A 12 12.07 -16.37 -31.12
CA HIS A 12 11.20 -17.43 -31.61
C HIS A 12 10.65 -18.26 -30.46
N TYR A 13 9.51 -18.89 -30.68
CA TYR A 13 8.94 -19.86 -29.74
C TYR A 13 9.51 -21.24 -30.04
N ASP A 14 10.20 -21.81 -29.06
CA ASP A 14 10.73 -23.17 -29.10
C ASP A 14 9.78 -24.10 -28.31
N ALA A 15 9.02 -24.90 -29.04
CA ALA A 15 8.04 -25.80 -28.45
C ALA A 15 8.69 -26.88 -27.57
N ASP A 16 9.86 -27.38 -27.95
CA ASP A 16 10.56 -28.42 -27.19
C ASP A 16 11.06 -27.88 -25.84
N ALA A 17 11.60 -26.66 -25.83
CA ALA A 17 12.00 -25.99 -24.60
C ALA A 17 10.80 -25.71 -23.68
N ALA A 18 9.68 -25.27 -24.24
CA ALA A 18 8.46 -25.03 -23.50
C ALA A 18 7.86 -26.34 -22.95
N ASP A 19 7.78 -27.39 -23.78
CA ASP A 19 7.28 -28.69 -23.37
C ASP A 19 8.14 -29.30 -22.26
N TYR A 20 9.46 -29.14 -22.33
CA TYR A 20 10.37 -29.60 -21.29
C TYR A 20 10.06 -28.92 -19.94
N ALA A 21 9.88 -27.61 -19.91
CA ALA A 21 9.56 -26.88 -18.70
C ALA A 21 8.20 -27.32 -18.10
N VAL A 22 7.18 -27.48 -18.96
CA VAL A 22 5.86 -27.98 -18.55
C VAL A 22 5.96 -29.40 -18.01
N MET A 23 6.64 -30.30 -18.70
CA MET A 23 6.85 -31.69 -18.26
C MET A 23 7.59 -31.77 -16.94
N PHE A 24 8.63 -30.95 -16.75
CA PHE A 24 9.35 -30.90 -15.47
C PHE A 24 8.39 -30.55 -14.32
N ILE A 25 7.60 -29.49 -14.47
CA ILE A 25 6.65 -29.05 -13.43
C ILE A 25 5.57 -30.09 -13.20
N GLU A 26 5.02 -30.68 -14.27
CA GLU A 26 3.97 -31.70 -14.16
C GLU A 26 4.47 -33.06 -13.63
N SER A 27 5.79 -33.27 -13.59
CA SER A 27 6.39 -34.40 -12.88
C SER A 27 6.39 -34.24 -11.35
N LEU A 28 6.14 -33.03 -10.86
CA LEU A 28 6.01 -32.74 -9.43
C LEU A 28 4.58 -33.06 -8.95
N CYS A 29 4.40 -33.06 -7.63
CA CYS A 29 3.10 -33.28 -7.00
C CYS A 29 2.69 -32.07 -6.17
N HIS A 30 1.37 -31.85 -6.07
CA HIS A 30 0.82 -30.96 -5.06
C HIS A 30 1.11 -31.45 -3.65
N THR A 31 1.28 -30.51 -2.71
CA THR A 31 1.77 -30.82 -1.36
C THR A 31 0.71 -30.65 -0.29
N LYS A 32 -0.42 -30.00 -0.58
CA LYS A 32 -1.41 -29.61 0.44
C LYS A 32 -2.86 -29.87 0.03
N GLY A 33 -3.69 -30.06 1.06
CA GLY A 33 -5.15 -30.13 0.95
C GLY A 33 -5.64 -31.30 0.11
N THR A 34 -6.74 -31.13 -0.56
CA THR A 34 -7.36 -32.15 -1.43
C THR A 34 -6.55 -32.49 -2.68
N TRP A 35 -5.56 -31.67 -3.01
CA TRP A 35 -4.64 -31.85 -4.14
C TRP A 35 -3.36 -32.60 -3.75
N ALA A 36 -3.09 -32.77 -2.46
CA ALA A 36 -1.87 -33.42 -1.99
C ALA A 36 -1.62 -34.75 -2.68
N ARG A 37 -0.38 -34.96 -3.12
CA ARG A 37 0.11 -36.16 -3.84
C ARG A 37 -0.45 -36.39 -5.24
N LYS A 38 -1.32 -35.49 -5.73
CA LYS A 38 -1.75 -35.50 -7.14
C LYS A 38 -0.69 -34.81 -7.99
N SER A 39 -0.55 -35.25 -9.24
CA SER A 39 0.32 -34.62 -10.21
C SER A 39 0.01 -33.11 -10.33
N PHE A 40 1.05 -32.30 -10.45
CA PHE A 40 0.90 -30.87 -10.64
C PHE A 40 0.51 -30.57 -12.09
N GLU A 41 -0.76 -30.71 -12.39
CA GLU A 41 -1.29 -30.33 -13.71
C GLU A 41 -1.42 -28.81 -13.79
N LEU A 42 -0.68 -28.21 -14.72
CA LEU A 42 -0.76 -26.79 -14.98
C LEU A 42 -2.11 -26.42 -15.58
N ILE A 43 -2.81 -25.49 -14.98
CA ILE A 43 -4.03 -24.91 -15.54
C ILE A 43 -3.66 -23.84 -16.58
N ASP A 44 -4.61 -23.47 -17.44
CA ASP A 44 -4.35 -22.67 -18.65
C ASP A 44 -3.46 -21.44 -18.43
N TRP A 45 -3.76 -20.64 -17.41
CA TRP A 45 -2.98 -19.43 -17.16
C TRP A 45 -1.56 -19.71 -16.65
N GLN A 46 -1.38 -20.78 -15.89
CA GLN A 46 -0.06 -21.22 -15.41
C GLN A 46 0.77 -21.77 -16.56
N GLU A 47 0.17 -22.61 -17.39
CA GLU A 47 0.82 -23.17 -18.57
C GLU A 47 1.26 -22.09 -19.55
N GLN A 48 0.40 -21.07 -19.77
CA GLN A 48 0.75 -19.90 -20.58
C GLN A 48 2.00 -19.20 -20.09
N ILE A 49 2.09 -18.94 -18.79
CA ILE A 49 3.25 -18.28 -18.16
C ILE A 49 4.52 -19.11 -18.32
N ILE A 50 4.46 -20.40 -18.03
CA ILE A 50 5.61 -21.29 -18.12
C ILE A 50 6.09 -21.43 -19.56
N ARG A 51 5.19 -21.61 -20.52
CA ARG A 51 5.54 -21.72 -21.94
C ARG A 51 6.15 -20.42 -22.47
N ASP A 52 5.60 -19.28 -22.09
CA ASP A 52 6.12 -17.99 -22.53
C ASP A 52 7.53 -17.71 -21.95
N ILE A 53 7.72 -17.93 -20.66
CA ILE A 53 9.02 -17.64 -20.01
C ILE A 53 10.12 -18.58 -20.51
N PHE A 54 9.84 -19.87 -20.58
CA PHE A 54 10.85 -20.90 -20.89
C PHE A 54 10.92 -21.27 -22.37
N GLY A 55 9.91 -20.97 -23.16
CA GLY A 55 9.85 -21.31 -24.56
C GLY A 55 10.15 -20.16 -25.52
N VAL A 56 10.08 -18.91 -25.11
CA VAL A 56 10.44 -17.78 -25.96
C VAL A 56 11.94 -17.52 -25.83
N LEU A 57 12.67 -17.80 -26.90
CA LEU A 57 14.11 -17.77 -26.95
C LEU A 57 14.64 -16.71 -27.92
N LYS A 58 15.76 -16.10 -27.55
CA LYS A 58 16.54 -15.23 -28.44
C LYS A 58 17.25 -16.05 -29.51
N PRO A 59 17.81 -15.43 -30.58
CA PRO A 59 18.57 -16.14 -31.60
C PRO A 59 19.77 -16.95 -31.07
N ASN A 60 20.33 -16.55 -29.91
CA ASN A 60 21.42 -17.26 -29.26
C ASN A 60 20.98 -18.50 -28.44
N GLY A 61 19.68 -18.81 -28.41
CA GLY A 61 19.12 -19.95 -27.71
C GLY A 61 18.81 -19.73 -26.23
N TYR A 62 19.12 -18.56 -25.69
CA TYR A 62 18.78 -18.21 -24.29
C TYR A 62 17.41 -17.54 -24.16
N ARG A 63 16.83 -17.59 -22.97
CA ARG A 63 15.53 -16.98 -22.70
C ARG A 63 15.50 -15.50 -23.03
N GLN A 64 14.44 -15.04 -23.67
CA GLN A 64 14.21 -13.62 -23.90
C GLN A 64 13.91 -12.89 -22.58
N PHE A 65 13.08 -13.49 -21.73
CA PHE A 65 12.66 -12.87 -20.48
C PHE A 65 13.62 -13.18 -19.33
N ASN A 66 14.10 -12.14 -18.66
CA ASN A 66 14.90 -12.27 -17.45
C ASN A 66 14.13 -11.82 -16.19
N THR A 67 13.03 -11.11 -16.37
CA THR A 67 12.12 -10.70 -15.28
C THR A 67 10.69 -11.08 -15.64
N ALA A 68 10.04 -11.81 -14.76
CA ALA A 68 8.62 -12.11 -14.85
C ALA A 68 7.91 -11.50 -13.63
N TYR A 69 6.92 -10.68 -13.90
CA TYR A 69 6.08 -10.07 -12.86
C TYR A 69 4.66 -10.62 -12.98
N ILE A 70 4.22 -11.35 -11.95
CA ILE A 70 2.91 -11.99 -11.91
C ILE A 70 2.14 -11.44 -10.72
N GLU A 71 1.14 -10.63 -11.00
CA GLU A 71 0.25 -10.04 -10.01
C GLU A 71 -1.12 -10.67 -10.13
N ILE A 72 -1.53 -11.37 -9.09
CA ILE A 72 -2.71 -12.23 -9.09
C ILE A 72 -3.35 -12.26 -7.69
N PRO A 73 -4.68 -12.39 -7.57
CA PRO A 73 -5.35 -12.47 -6.27
C PRO A 73 -4.85 -13.60 -5.38
N LYS A 74 -5.27 -13.59 -4.11
CA LYS A 74 -5.00 -14.69 -3.18
C LYS A 74 -5.70 -15.99 -3.60
N LYS A 75 -5.11 -17.11 -3.16
CA LYS A 75 -5.63 -18.48 -3.36
C LYS A 75 -5.62 -18.98 -4.81
N GLN A 76 -4.78 -18.41 -5.66
CA GLN A 76 -4.60 -18.86 -7.05
C GLN A 76 -3.50 -19.93 -7.22
N GLY A 77 -2.90 -20.41 -6.13
CA GLY A 77 -1.81 -21.41 -6.21
C GLY A 77 -0.41 -20.81 -6.40
N LYS A 78 -0.21 -19.55 -6.01
CA LYS A 78 1.08 -18.83 -6.17
C LYS A 78 2.27 -19.57 -5.58
N SER A 79 2.17 -20.03 -4.34
CA SER A 79 3.29 -20.67 -3.63
C SER A 79 3.72 -21.98 -4.26
N GLU A 80 2.78 -22.78 -4.75
CA GLU A 80 3.05 -24.03 -5.46
C GLU A 80 3.74 -23.76 -6.81
N LEU A 81 3.25 -22.78 -7.57
CA LEU A 81 3.86 -22.37 -8.83
C LEU A 81 5.27 -21.80 -8.61
N ALA A 82 5.45 -20.94 -7.61
CA ALA A 82 6.74 -20.37 -7.26
C ALA A 82 7.75 -21.45 -6.85
N ALA A 83 7.33 -22.44 -6.06
CA ALA A 83 8.16 -23.58 -5.68
C ALA A 83 8.57 -24.43 -6.89
N ALA A 84 7.64 -24.69 -7.79
CA ALA A 84 7.91 -25.43 -9.02
C ALA A 84 8.91 -24.70 -9.92
N VAL A 85 8.79 -23.39 -10.08
CA VAL A 85 9.75 -22.57 -10.83
C VAL A 85 11.12 -22.57 -10.16
N ALA A 86 11.18 -22.45 -8.83
CA ALA A 86 12.45 -22.54 -8.10
C ALA A 86 13.16 -23.88 -8.33
N LEU A 87 12.43 -25.00 -8.30
CA LEU A 87 12.99 -26.33 -8.60
C LEU A 87 13.42 -26.46 -10.06
N LEU A 88 12.67 -25.95 -11.00
CA LEU A 88 13.03 -25.95 -12.41
C LEU A 88 14.34 -25.19 -12.65
N LEU A 89 14.50 -24.01 -12.06
CA LEU A 89 15.73 -23.20 -12.16
C LEU A 89 16.94 -23.89 -11.51
N THR A 90 16.72 -24.60 -10.41
CA THR A 90 17.78 -25.25 -9.64
C THR A 90 18.18 -26.59 -10.25
N CYS A 91 17.21 -27.41 -10.65
CA CYS A 91 17.42 -28.81 -11.00
C CYS A 91 17.26 -29.10 -12.50
N GLY A 92 16.47 -28.29 -13.22
CA GLY A 92 16.03 -28.59 -14.58
C GLY A 92 16.58 -27.68 -15.67
N ASP A 93 17.23 -26.59 -15.32
CA ASP A 93 17.65 -25.57 -16.28
C ASP A 93 19.05 -25.79 -16.86
N GLY A 94 19.75 -26.82 -16.41
CA GLY A 94 21.07 -27.21 -16.93
C GLY A 94 22.20 -26.25 -16.57
N GLU A 95 21.98 -25.32 -15.67
CA GLU A 95 22.99 -24.35 -15.24
C GLU A 95 23.93 -24.98 -14.20
N GLU A 96 25.22 -24.93 -14.43
CA GLU A 96 26.21 -25.38 -13.47
C GLU A 96 26.31 -24.44 -12.28
N ARG A 97 26.28 -25.01 -11.07
CA ARG A 97 26.33 -24.27 -9.81
C ARG A 97 25.35 -23.09 -9.76
N ALA A 98 24.14 -23.32 -10.22
CA ALA A 98 23.08 -22.31 -10.18
C ALA A 98 22.82 -21.88 -8.73
N GLU A 99 22.76 -20.58 -8.52
CA GLU A 99 22.34 -19.98 -7.26
C GLU A 99 20.92 -19.46 -7.43
N VAL A 100 19.96 -20.12 -6.78
CA VAL A 100 18.55 -19.73 -6.79
C VAL A 100 18.15 -19.33 -5.38
N TYR A 101 17.58 -18.14 -5.22
CA TYR A 101 17.23 -17.60 -3.92
C TYR A 101 15.73 -17.32 -3.79
N GLY A 102 15.18 -17.73 -2.65
CA GLY A 102 13.81 -17.40 -2.25
C GLY A 102 13.82 -16.19 -1.33
N CYS A 103 13.07 -15.16 -1.70
CA CYS A 103 12.98 -13.89 -0.98
C CYS A 103 11.52 -13.58 -0.63
N ALA A 104 11.31 -13.04 0.55
CA ALA A 104 10.03 -12.49 1.01
C ALA A 104 10.29 -11.43 2.08
N THR A 105 9.25 -10.92 2.74
CA THR A 105 9.36 -9.90 3.80
C THR A 105 10.28 -10.34 4.93
N ASP A 106 10.17 -11.60 5.31
CA ASP A 106 10.99 -12.21 6.35
C ASP A 106 11.30 -13.67 6.00
N ARG A 107 12.17 -14.28 6.81
CA ARG A 107 12.59 -15.66 6.59
C ARG A 107 11.45 -16.68 6.75
N GLN A 108 10.50 -16.40 7.63
CA GLN A 108 9.36 -17.30 7.86
C GLN A 108 8.45 -17.32 6.62
N GLN A 109 8.17 -16.16 6.05
CA GLN A 109 7.36 -16.04 4.83
C GLN A 109 8.06 -16.70 3.63
N ALA A 110 9.35 -16.45 3.44
CA ALA A 110 10.14 -17.09 2.37
C ALA A 110 10.24 -18.62 2.55
N SER A 111 10.20 -19.11 3.80
CA SER A 111 10.19 -20.53 4.11
C SER A 111 8.91 -21.25 3.66
N ILE A 112 7.81 -20.54 3.43
CA ILE A 112 6.57 -21.13 2.93
C ILE A 112 6.80 -21.78 1.56
N VAL A 113 7.39 -21.04 0.63
CA VAL A 113 7.74 -21.54 -0.71
C VAL A 113 8.81 -22.63 -0.63
N PHE A 114 9.82 -22.44 0.22
CA PHE A 114 10.85 -23.45 0.46
C PHE A 114 10.28 -24.78 0.95
N ASN A 115 9.39 -24.75 1.92
CA ASN A 115 8.78 -25.97 2.47
C ASN A 115 7.96 -26.71 1.40
N VAL A 116 7.24 -25.97 0.55
CA VAL A 116 6.53 -26.57 -0.59
C VAL A 116 7.50 -27.23 -1.55
N ALA A 117 8.60 -26.56 -1.91
CA ALA A 117 9.64 -27.13 -2.78
C ALA A 117 10.30 -28.37 -2.17
N ALA A 118 10.61 -28.35 -0.88
CA ALA A 118 11.17 -29.51 -0.17
C ALA A 118 10.20 -30.71 -0.18
N ASP A 119 8.92 -30.47 0.04
CA ASP A 119 7.89 -31.53 -0.01
C ASP A 119 7.73 -32.07 -1.44
N MET A 120 7.77 -31.23 -2.46
CA MET A 120 7.78 -31.66 -3.86
C MET A 120 8.97 -32.57 -4.18
N VAL A 121 10.16 -32.23 -3.67
CA VAL A 121 11.36 -33.07 -3.82
C VAL A 121 11.15 -34.42 -3.15
N ARG A 122 10.65 -34.44 -1.92
CA ARG A 122 10.39 -35.70 -1.17
C ARG A 122 9.38 -36.61 -1.87
N MET A 123 8.41 -36.02 -2.55
CA MET A 123 7.35 -36.75 -3.28
C MET A 123 7.79 -37.18 -4.69
N CYS A 124 8.90 -36.68 -5.22
CA CYS A 124 9.43 -37.02 -6.53
C CYS A 124 10.66 -37.93 -6.41
N PRO A 125 10.57 -39.24 -6.70
CA PRO A 125 11.70 -40.17 -6.53
C PRO A 125 12.95 -39.77 -7.31
N ALA A 126 12.77 -39.19 -8.51
CA ALA A 126 13.89 -38.75 -9.33
C ALA A 126 14.67 -37.59 -8.70
N LEU A 127 13.96 -36.65 -8.04
CA LEU A 127 14.58 -35.53 -7.33
C LEU A 127 15.09 -35.93 -5.94
N SER A 128 14.35 -36.74 -5.20
CA SER A 128 14.74 -37.14 -3.84
C SER A 128 16.09 -37.86 -3.77
N LYS A 129 16.47 -38.57 -4.84
CA LYS A 129 17.75 -39.24 -4.97
C LYS A 129 18.92 -38.27 -5.29
N ARG A 130 18.64 -37.11 -5.82
CA ARG A 130 19.64 -36.16 -6.35
C ARG A 130 19.72 -34.86 -5.56
N VAL A 131 18.73 -34.58 -4.73
CA VAL A 131 18.64 -33.33 -3.97
C VAL A 131 18.85 -33.62 -2.48
N LYS A 132 19.82 -32.94 -1.87
CA LYS A 132 20.01 -32.93 -0.42
C LYS A 132 19.22 -31.77 0.17
N ILE A 133 18.38 -32.09 1.17
CA ILE A 133 17.56 -31.10 1.87
C ILE A 133 18.20 -30.77 3.21
N LEU A 134 18.50 -29.50 3.45
CA LEU A 134 19.01 -28.97 4.71
C LEU A 134 17.93 -28.10 5.34
N ASP A 135 16.99 -28.70 6.05
CA ASP A 135 15.80 -28.04 6.62
C ASP A 135 16.14 -26.88 7.56
N SER A 136 17.15 -27.04 8.41
CA SER A 136 17.56 -26.00 9.37
C SER A 136 18.14 -24.75 8.68
N GLN A 137 18.81 -24.95 7.55
CA GLN A 137 19.41 -23.87 6.77
C GLN A 137 18.46 -23.32 5.71
N LYS A 138 17.32 -23.97 5.50
CA LYS A 138 16.39 -23.67 4.38
C LYS A 138 17.11 -23.65 3.04
N ARG A 139 17.85 -24.74 2.76
CA ARG A 139 18.65 -24.94 1.54
C ARG A 139 18.38 -26.29 0.92
N LEU A 140 18.21 -26.30 -0.40
CA LEU A 140 18.26 -27.48 -1.24
C LEU A 140 19.56 -27.48 -2.04
N ILE A 141 20.20 -28.65 -2.18
CA ILE A 141 21.40 -28.81 -3.00
C ILE A 141 21.12 -29.88 -4.05
N TYR A 142 21.12 -29.48 -5.33
CA TYR A 142 21.04 -30.39 -6.46
C TYR A 142 22.45 -30.89 -6.78
N GLN A 143 22.77 -32.11 -6.37
CA GLN A 143 24.12 -32.66 -6.39
C GLN A 143 24.73 -32.77 -7.78
N PRO A 144 24.01 -33.16 -8.87
CA PRO A 144 24.61 -33.32 -10.19
C PRO A 144 25.33 -32.09 -10.76
N THR A 145 24.82 -30.87 -10.46
CA THR A 145 25.42 -29.62 -10.92
C THR A 145 25.98 -28.76 -9.78
N GLY A 146 25.80 -29.19 -8.52
CA GLY A 146 26.18 -28.41 -7.36
C GLY A 146 25.32 -27.14 -7.17
N SER A 147 24.13 -27.10 -7.75
CA SER A 147 23.21 -25.97 -7.70
C SER A 147 22.45 -25.93 -6.37
N ILE A 148 22.11 -24.72 -5.95
CA ILE A 148 21.40 -24.49 -4.69
C ILE A 148 20.11 -23.69 -4.87
N TYR A 149 19.11 -24.01 -4.04
CA TYR A 149 17.99 -23.14 -3.74
C TYR A 149 18.01 -22.82 -2.25
N GLN A 150 18.07 -21.56 -1.89
CA GLN A 150 18.22 -21.10 -0.51
C GLN A 150 17.31 -19.92 -0.20
N VAL A 151 16.71 -19.95 0.99
CA VAL A 151 15.97 -18.82 1.53
C VAL A 151 16.94 -17.77 2.07
N LEU A 152 16.69 -16.52 1.72
CA LEU A 152 17.37 -15.35 2.26
C LEU A 152 16.47 -14.60 3.24
N SER A 153 17.08 -14.08 4.31
CA SER A 153 16.41 -13.18 5.24
C SER A 153 16.60 -11.72 4.84
N ALA A 154 15.71 -10.84 5.31
CA ALA A 154 15.76 -9.40 5.03
C ALA A 154 17.09 -8.73 5.46
N ASP A 155 17.78 -9.30 6.45
CA ASP A 155 19.07 -8.80 6.96
C ASP A 155 20.25 -8.94 5.97
N VAL A 156 20.02 -9.61 4.85
CA VAL A 156 21.03 -9.84 3.80
C VAL A 156 21.27 -8.60 2.93
N GLY A 157 20.48 -7.55 3.07
CA GLY A 157 20.56 -6.32 2.27
C GLY A 157 21.92 -5.61 2.22
N ASN A 158 22.90 -6.05 3.02
CA ASN A 158 24.27 -5.52 3.02
C ASN A 158 25.31 -6.51 2.43
N LYS A 159 24.90 -7.68 1.95
CA LYS A 159 25.82 -8.68 1.40
C LYS A 159 25.84 -8.58 -0.13
N HIS A 160 26.94 -8.12 -0.66
CA HIS A 160 27.25 -8.14 -2.10
C HIS A 160 28.00 -9.43 -2.46
N GLY A 161 27.87 -9.91 -3.68
CA GLY A 161 28.62 -11.05 -4.20
C GLY A 161 27.79 -12.27 -4.59
N PHE A 162 26.47 -12.11 -4.73
CA PHE A 162 25.61 -13.16 -5.30
C PHE A 162 25.85 -13.31 -6.79
N ASN A 163 25.96 -14.54 -7.25
CA ASN A 163 25.99 -14.92 -8.66
C ASN A 163 24.68 -15.63 -9.01
N THR A 164 23.64 -14.86 -9.10
CA THR A 164 22.25 -15.32 -9.12
C THR A 164 21.86 -15.89 -10.49
N HIS A 165 21.38 -17.13 -10.53
CA HIS A 165 20.71 -17.71 -11.70
C HIS A 165 19.19 -17.52 -11.62
N GLY A 166 18.64 -17.52 -10.43
CA GLY A 166 17.22 -17.30 -10.20
C GLY A 166 16.91 -16.63 -8.87
N VAL A 167 15.91 -15.79 -8.87
CA VAL A 167 15.31 -15.22 -7.67
C VAL A 167 13.81 -15.43 -7.73
N VAL A 168 13.26 -16.00 -6.67
CA VAL A 168 11.82 -16.12 -6.48
C VAL A 168 11.41 -15.18 -5.35
N PHE A 169 10.78 -14.06 -5.72
CA PHE A 169 10.20 -13.13 -4.76
C PHE A 169 8.73 -13.44 -4.56
N ASP A 170 8.37 -13.83 -3.34
CA ASP A 170 6.98 -14.07 -2.96
C ASP A 170 6.43 -12.87 -2.20
N GLU A 171 5.16 -12.52 -2.49
CA GLU A 171 4.45 -11.42 -1.85
C GLU A 171 5.25 -10.10 -1.86
N LEU A 172 5.73 -9.69 -3.03
CA LEU A 172 6.56 -8.49 -3.21
C LEU A 172 5.94 -7.22 -2.60
N HIS A 173 4.59 -7.13 -2.58
CA HIS A 173 3.86 -5.99 -2.00
C HIS A 173 4.11 -5.79 -0.50
N THR A 174 4.61 -6.81 0.21
CA THR A 174 4.88 -6.74 1.66
C THR A 174 6.30 -6.27 1.99
N GLN A 175 7.16 -6.04 1.00
CA GLN A 175 8.53 -5.59 1.24
C GLN A 175 8.55 -4.23 1.95
N PRO A 176 9.24 -4.10 3.10
CA PRO A 176 9.27 -2.85 3.87
C PRO A 176 10.00 -1.72 3.17
N ASN A 177 10.96 -2.08 2.30
CA ASN A 177 11.74 -1.15 1.48
C ASN A 177 12.32 -1.88 0.26
N ARG A 178 13.02 -1.16 -0.59
CA ARG A 178 13.59 -1.69 -1.83
C ARG A 178 14.96 -2.37 -1.70
N LYS A 179 15.58 -2.40 -0.52
CA LYS A 179 16.97 -2.84 -0.34
C LYS A 179 17.21 -4.28 -0.81
N LEU A 180 16.42 -5.24 -0.31
CA LEU A 180 16.56 -6.65 -0.71
C LEU A 180 16.29 -6.84 -2.19
N PHE A 181 15.25 -6.21 -2.72
CA PHE A 181 14.92 -6.26 -4.14
C PHE A 181 16.09 -5.76 -5.00
N ASP A 182 16.65 -4.60 -4.68
CA ASP A 182 17.76 -4.02 -5.43
C ASP A 182 19.01 -4.90 -5.39
N VAL A 183 19.38 -5.43 -4.22
CA VAL A 183 20.54 -6.34 -4.09
C VAL A 183 20.36 -7.60 -4.94
N MET A 184 19.16 -8.17 -4.96
CA MET A 184 18.90 -9.43 -5.63
C MET A 184 18.66 -9.31 -7.14
N THR A 185 18.26 -8.14 -7.63
CA THR A 185 17.87 -7.96 -9.03
C THR A 185 18.78 -7.04 -9.83
N LYS A 186 19.57 -6.19 -9.17
CA LYS A 186 20.49 -5.26 -9.85
C LYS A 186 21.90 -5.82 -9.90
N GLY A 187 22.26 -6.40 -11.03
CA GLY A 187 23.59 -6.89 -11.30
C GLY A 187 23.94 -8.25 -10.72
N SER A 188 23.11 -8.84 -9.85
CA SER A 188 23.42 -10.14 -9.22
C SER A 188 23.50 -11.30 -10.21
N GLY A 189 22.80 -11.22 -11.32
CA GLY A 189 22.77 -12.22 -12.39
C GLY A 189 23.61 -11.89 -13.62
N ASP A 190 24.42 -10.84 -13.60
CA ASP A 190 25.15 -10.36 -14.78
C ASP A 190 26.17 -11.37 -15.34
N ALA A 191 26.67 -12.26 -14.50
CA ALA A 191 27.59 -13.33 -14.92
C ALA A 191 26.87 -14.57 -15.50
N ARG A 192 25.55 -14.62 -15.46
CA ARG A 192 24.73 -15.72 -15.98
C ARG A 192 24.15 -15.36 -17.35
N MET A 193 24.02 -16.34 -18.22
CA MET A 193 23.53 -16.12 -19.58
C MET A 193 22.00 -15.95 -19.64
N GLN A 194 21.27 -16.56 -18.70
CA GLN A 194 19.81 -16.50 -18.65
C GLN A 194 19.27 -16.50 -17.21
N PRO A 195 19.63 -15.49 -16.40
CA PRO A 195 19.07 -15.38 -15.06
C PRO A 195 17.57 -15.09 -15.15
N LEU A 196 16.81 -15.54 -14.17
CA LEU A 196 15.38 -15.26 -14.07
C LEU A 196 15.01 -14.69 -12.70
N TYR A 197 14.42 -13.53 -12.71
CA TYR A 197 13.79 -12.89 -11.55
C TYR A 197 12.28 -13.13 -11.64
N PHE A 198 11.78 -14.06 -10.84
CA PHE A 198 10.37 -14.44 -10.81
C PHE A 198 9.69 -13.75 -9.64
N LEU A 199 8.94 -12.69 -9.94
CA LEU A 199 8.27 -11.84 -8.97
C LEU A 199 6.78 -12.20 -8.96
N ILE A 200 6.30 -12.75 -7.86
CA ILE A 200 4.89 -13.14 -7.73
C ILE A 200 4.27 -12.47 -6.51
N THR A 201 3.13 -11.84 -6.70
CA THR A 201 2.51 -11.00 -5.67
C THR A 201 1.02 -10.86 -5.84
N THR A 202 0.39 -10.37 -4.80
CA THR A 202 -0.94 -9.74 -4.84
C THR A 202 -0.75 -8.23 -4.85
N ALA A 203 -1.77 -7.47 -5.27
CA ALA A 203 -1.78 -6.02 -5.16
C ALA A 203 -1.61 -5.58 -3.70
N GLY A 204 -0.95 -4.45 -3.53
CA GLY A 204 -0.71 -3.85 -2.21
C GLY A 204 -1.58 -2.63 -1.94
N ASN A 205 -1.17 -1.87 -0.94
CA ASN A 205 -1.83 -0.64 -0.52
C ASN A 205 -0.88 0.56 -0.40
N ASP A 206 0.41 0.35 -0.67
CA ASP A 206 1.44 1.40 -0.63
C ASP A 206 1.90 1.75 -2.04
N THR A 207 1.47 2.90 -2.54
CA THR A 207 1.83 3.43 -3.86
C THR A 207 3.26 3.96 -3.96
N LYS A 208 4.00 3.98 -2.85
CA LYS A 208 5.43 4.35 -2.80
C LYS A 208 6.34 3.11 -2.75
N SER A 209 5.76 1.93 -2.66
CA SER A 209 6.51 0.67 -2.58
C SER A 209 7.22 0.32 -3.89
N ILE A 210 8.27 -0.50 -3.77
CA ILE A 210 8.94 -1.08 -4.95
C ILE A 210 7.95 -1.93 -5.78
N CYS A 211 7.03 -2.62 -5.12
CA CYS A 211 6.03 -3.42 -5.82
C CYS A 211 5.12 -2.57 -6.71
N TYR A 212 4.70 -1.41 -6.23
CA TYR A 212 3.90 -0.49 -7.04
C TYR A 212 4.69 0.09 -8.24
N GLU A 213 5.97 0.39 -8.05
CA GLU A 213 6.86 0.81 -9.16
C GLU A 213 6.92 -0.26 -10.26
N ILE A 214 7.09 -1.53 -9.89
CA ILE A 214 7.09 -2.64 -10.83
C ILE A 214 5.70 -2.89 -11.44
N HIS A 215 4.64 -2.74 -10.65
CA HIS A 215 3.25 -2.78 -11.14
C HIS A 215 3.01 -1.75 -12.24
N GLN A 216 3.44 -0.50 -12.03
CA GLN A 216 3.31 0.57 -13.03
C GLN A 216 4.11 0.25 -14.31
N LYS A 217 5.33 -0.26 -14.17
CA LYS A 217 6.13 -0.72 -15.32
C LYS A 217 5.40 -1.81 -16.09
N ALA A 218 4.88 -2.82 -15.40
CA ALA A 218 4.12 -3.91 -16.00
C ALA A 218 2.88 -3.40 -16.74
N LYS A 219 2.13 -2.49 -16.11
CA LYS A 219 0.94 -1.87 -16.71
C LYS A 219 1.28 -1.05 -17.95
N ASP A 220 2.36 -0.26 -17.91
CA ASP A 220 2.84 0.52 -19.06
C ASP A 220 3.22 -0.38 -20.24
N ILE A 221 3.84 -1.54 -19.99
CA ILE A 221 4.18 -2.52 -21.03
C ILE A 221 2.91 -3.17 -21.59
N ILE A 222 1.98 -3.60 -20.74
CA ILE A 222 0.70 -4.21 -21.15
C ILE A 222 -0.11 -3.24 -22.04
N GLU A 223 -0.13 -1.96 -21.69
CA GLU A 223 -0.87 -0.93 -22.42
C GLU A 223 -0.09 -0.32 -23.60
N GLY A 224 1.14 -0.78 -23.84
CA GLY A 224 1.97 -0.34 -24.97
C GLY A 224 2.64 1.02 -24.81
N ARG A 225 2.64 1.60 -23.60
CA ARG A 225 3.33 2.87 -23.31
C ARG A 225 4.84 2.72 -23.15
N LYS A 226 5.30 1.52 -22.79
CA LYS A 226 6.72 1.16 -22.68
C LYS A 226 7.02 -0.15 -23.41
N ILE A 227 8.23 -0.29 -23.87
CA ILE A 227 8.75 -1.52 -24.48
C ILE A 227 9.96 -1.96 -23.67
N ASP A 228 9.90 -3.18 -23.13
CA ASP A 228 11.02 -3.87 -22.51
C ASP A 228 10.89 -5.36 -22.84
N HIS A 229 11.66 -5.82 -23.81
CA HIS A 229 11.58 -7.20 -24.30
C HIS A 229 12.09 -8.24 -23.29
N THR A 230 12.79 -7.81 -22.25
CA THR A 230 13.29 -8.69 -21.18
C THR A 230 12.30 -8.89 -20.04
N PHE A 231 11.21 -8.13 -20.05
CA PHE A 231 10.21 -8.12 -18.99
C PHE A 231 8.90 -8.79 -19.42
N TYR A 232 8.48 -9.78 -18.67
CA TYR A 232 7.21 -10.50 -18.88
C TYR A 232 6.15 -10.08 -17.87
N PRO A 233 5.17 -9.26 -18.26
CA PRO A 233 4.14 -8.76 -17.35
C PRO A 233 2.89 -9.61 -17.38
N VAL A 234 2.37 -9.97 -16.21
CA VAL A 234 1.04 -10.60 -16.04
C VAL A 234 0.31 -9.93 -14.88
N ILE A 235 -0.83 -9.33 -15.16
CA ILE A 235 -1.71 -8.73 -14.16
C ILE A 235 -3.12 -9.28 -14.35
N TYR A 236 -3.61 -10.01 -13.34
CA TYR A 236 -5.00 -10.41 -13.22
C TYR A 236 -5.65 -9.60 -12.10
N GLY A 237 -6.66 -8.82 -12.43
CA GLY A 237 -7.32 -7.96 -11.45
C GLY A 237 -8.53 -7.26 -12.03
N ALA A 238 -9.33 -6.66 -11.16
CA ALA A 238 -10.40 -5.76 -11.54
C ALA A 238 -9.90 -4.34 -11.67
N GLU A 239 -10.51 -3.57 -12.57
CA GLU A 239 -10.27 -2.13 -12.68
C GLU A 239 -11.04 -1.36 -11.60
N GLU A 240 -10.61 -0.13 -11.31
CA GLU A 240 -11.27 0.72 -10.31
C GLU A 240 -12.74 1.00 -10.67
N SER A 241 -13.05 1.09 -11.97
CA SER A 241 -14.39 1.31 -12.50
C SER A 241 -15.29 0.06 -12.53
N ASP A 242 -14.73 -1.12 -12.30
CA ASP A 242 -15.49 -2.36 -12.30
C ASP A 242 -16.40 -2.46 -11.05
N ASP A 243 -17.59 -3.03 -11.21
CA ASP A 243 -18.46 -3.36 -10.08
C ASP A 243 -17.90 -4.56 -9.31
N TRP A 244 -17.37 -4.29 -8.12
CA TRP A 244 -16.75 -5.31 -7.27
C TRP A 244 -17.73 -6.39 -6.78
N THR A 245 -19.02 -6.16 -6.92
CA THR A 245 -20.08 -7.13 -6.51
C THR A 245 -20.53 -8.04 -7.65
N ASP A 246 -20.08 -7.79 -8.89
CA ASP A 246 -20.46 -8.58 -10.06
C ASP A 246 -19.61 -9.86 -10.19
N PRO A 247 -20.24 -11.06 -10.21
CA PRO A 247 -19.54 -12.32 -10.44
C PRO A 247 -18.69 -12.38 -11.72
N LYS A 248 -19.04 -11.61 -12.75
CA LYS A 248 -18.23 -11.52 -13.99
C LYS A 248 -16.88 -10.85 -13.72
N VAL A 249 -16.86 -9.84 -12.85
CA VAL A 249 -15.64 -9.17 -12.40
C VAL A 249 -14.80 -10.11 -11.54
N TRP A 250 -15.42 -10.93 -10.70
CA TRP A 250 -14.69 -11.95 -9.93
C TRP A 250 -13.97 -12.94 -10.84
N LYS A 251 -14.62 -13.38 -11.91
CA LYS A 251 -14.03 -14.30 -12.90
C LYS A 251 -12.89 -13.64 -13.68
N LYS A 252 -13.06 -12.37 -14.06
CA LYS A 252 -12.00 -11.57 -14.71
C LYS A 252 -10.74 -11.50 -13.85
N ALA A 253 -10.88 -11.26 -12.56
CA ALA A 253 -9.77 -11.11 -11.63
C ALA A 253 -9.15 -12.44 -11.18
N ASN A 254 -9.95 -13.52 -11.14
CA ASN A 254 -9.52 -14.82 -10.60
C ASN A 254 -9.52 -15.89 -11.70
N PRO A 255 -8.40 -16.09 -12.39
CA PRO A 255 -8.33 -17.07 -13.48
C PRO A 255 -8.50 -18.53 -13.02
N SER A 256 -8.31 -18.81 -11.73
CA SER A 256 -8.54 -20.14 -11.11
C SER A 256 -9.90 -20.27 -10.43
N LEU A 257 -10.84 -19.34 -10.65
CA LEU A 257 -12.16 -19.38 -10.05
C LEU A 257 -12.93 -20.61 -10.51
N GLY A 258 -13.43 -21.40 -9.55
CA GLY A 258 -14.08 -22.68 -9.79
C GLY A 258 -13.10 -23.87 -9.82
N ILE A 259 -11.80 -23.66 -9.79
CA ILE A 259 -10.76 -24.70 -9.76
C ILE A 259 -10.08 -24.72 -8.38
N THR A 260 -9.24 -23.73 -8.08
CA THR A 260 -8.54 -23.60 -6.78
C THR A 260 -9.30 -22.70 -5.80
N VAL A 261 -10.13 -21.81 -6.31
CA VAL A 261 -10.95 -20.88 -5.53
C VAL A 261 -12.43 -21.19 -5.78
N GLY A 262 -13.15 -21.60 -4.73
CA GLY A 262 -14.59 -21.81 -4.83
C GLY A 262 -15.36 -20.51 -5.03
N ILE A 263 -16.33 -20.51 -5.94
CA ILE A 263 -17.18 -19.35 -6.22
C ILE A 263 -17.93 -18.91 -4.97
N ASP A 264 -18.42 -19.87 -4.17
CA ASP A 264 -19.15 -19.60 -2.93
C ASP A 264 -18.28 -18.85 -1.91
N LYS A 265 -16.98 -19.14 -1.84
CA LYS A 265 -16.05 -18.43 -0.93
C LYS A 265 -15.87 -16.97 -1.30
N VAL A 266 -15.85 -16.66 -2.58
CA VAL A 266 -15.77 -15.27 -3.06
C VAL A 266 -17.10 -14.54 -2.81
N LYS A 267 -18.22 -15.24 -3.05
CA LYS A 267 -19.56 -14.71 -2.76
C LYS A 267 -19.74 -14.37 -1.28
N ASP A 268 -19.39 -15.30 -0.38
CA ASP A 268 -19.48 -15.09 1.07
C ASP A 268 -18.64 -13.89 1.51
N ALA A 269 -17.40 -13.77 1.00
CA ALA A 269 -16.53 -12.65 1.29
C ALA A 269 -17.10 -11.32 0.76
N CYS A 270 -17.74 -11.32 -0.39
CA CYS A 270 -18.41 -10.15 -0.96
C CYS A 270 -19.61 -9.71 -0.10
N GLU A 271 -20.45 -10.64 0.33
CA GLU A 271 -21.60 -10.35 1.18
C GLU A 271 -21.16 -9.80 2.54
N SER A 272 -20.09 -10.33 3.12
CA SER A 272 -19.50 -9.78 4.35
C SER A 272 -18.99 -8.35 4.14
N ALA A 273 -18.30 -8.09 3.04
CA ALA A 273 -17.79 -6.76 2.71
C ALA A 273 -18.90 -5.73 2.45
N LYS A 274 -20.04 -6.13 1.90
CA LYS A 274 -21.22 -5.26 1.73
C LYS A 274 -21.79 -4.80 3.08
N GLN A 275 -21.77 -5.67 4.07
CA GLN A 275 -22.29 -5.39 5.40
C GLN A 275 -21.30 -4.62 6.28
N ASN A 276 -20.00 -4.74 5.99
CA ASN A 276 -18.93 -4.16 6.77
C ASN A 276 -17.97 -3.36 5.87
N PRO A 277 -18.12 -2.02 5.81
CA PRO A 277 -17.28 -1.17 4.97
C PRO A 277 -15.77 -1.32 5.19
N GLY A 278 -15.36 -1.69 6.42
CA GLY A 278 -13.96 -1.96 6.73
C GLY A 278 -13.36 -3.16 5.98
N GLU A 279 -14.21 -4.08 5.52
CA GLU A 279 -13.79 -5.27 4.77
C GLU A 279 -13.78 -5.06 3.25
N GLU A 280 -14.39 -3.99 2.73
CA GLU A 280 -14.44 -3.73 1.28
C GLU A 280 -13.05 -3.59 0.67
N ASN A 281 -12.16 -2.79 1.27
CA ASN A 281 -10.80 -2.63 0.79
C ASN A 281 -10.01 -3.93 0.82
N SER A 282 -10.19 -4.73 1.86
CA SER A 282 -9.57 -6.06 1.96
C SER A 282 -10.09 -7.00 0.86
N PHE A 283 -11.38 -6.99 0.59
CA PHE A 283 -11.98 -7.78 -0.51
C PHE A 283 -11.42 -7.34 -1.87
N ARG A 284 -11.41 -6.04 -2.14
CA ARG A 284 -10.87 -5.49 -3.39
C ARG A 284 -9.39 -5.84 -3.59
N GLN A 285 -8.58 -5.71 -2.54
CA GLN A 285 -7.16 -6.05 -2.59
C GLN A 285 -6.92 -7.54 -2.76
N LEU A 286 -7.52 -8.37 -1.92
CA LEU A 286 -7.16 -9.78 -1.81
C LEU A 286 -7.89 -10.69 -2.78
N ARG A 287 -9.14 -10.35 -3.14
CA ARG A 287 -9.99 -11.16 -4.04
C ARG A 287 -10.06 -10.61 -5.46
N LEU A 288 -9.94 -9.29 -5.63
CA LEU A 288 -10.01 -8.65 -6.94
C LEU A 288 -8.66 -8.09 -7.41
N ASN A 289 -7.64 -8.20 -6.58
CA ASN A 289 -6.28 -7.76 -6.91
C ASN A 289 -6.21 -6.29 -7.32
N GLN A 290 -6.97 -5.44 -6.63
CA GLN A 290 -6.95 -4.00 -6.81
C GLN A 290 -5.95 -3.36 -5.85
N TRP A 291 -5.19 -2.39 -6.34
CA TRP A 291 -4.41 -1.52 -5.49
C TRP A 291 -5.35 -0.59 -4.73
N VAL A 292 -5.30 -0.65 -3.41
CA VAL A 292 -6.12 0.15 -2.50
C VAL A 292 -5.22 1.03 -1.66
N LYS A 293 -5.73 2.18 -1.21
CA LYS A 293 -4.93 3.12 -0.42
C LYS A 293 -4.54 2.58 0.95
N GLN A 294 -5.38 1.69 1.51
CA GLN A 294 -5.15 1.06 2.81
C GLN A 294 -5.84 -0.30 2.88
N ALA A 295 -5.31 -1.20 3.72
CA ALA A 295 -5.89 -2.53 3.92
C ALA A 295 -7.25 -2.50 4.65
N VAL A 296 -7.43 -1.52 5.57
CA VAL A 296 -8.66 -1.29 6.33
C VAL A 296 -9.04 0.19 6.27
N ARG A 297 -10.22 0.48 5.75
CA ARG A 297 -10.77 1.83 5.71
C ARG A 297 -11.41 2.17 7.06
N TRP A 298 -10.92 3.22 7.71
CA TRP A 298 -11.53 3.70 8.96
C TRP A 298 -12.75 4.57 8.71
N MET A 299 -12.62 5.63 7.90
CA MET A 299 -13.73 6.53 7.58
C MET A 299 -14.54 5.95 6.42
N PRO A 300 -15.83 5.63 6.63
CA PRO A 300 -16.71 5.26 5.52
C PRO A 300 -17.01 6.49 4.68
N MET A 301 -16.43 6.57 3.49
CA MET A 301 -16.45 7.78 2.66
C MET A 301 -17.85 8.12 2.13
N ASP A 302 -18.72 7.15 1.96
CA ASP A 302 -20.13 7.38 1.66
C ASP A 302 -20.84 8.15 2.78
N LYS A 303 -20.46 7.94 4.03
CA LYS A 303 -20.99 8.68 5.19
C LYS A 303 -20.36 10.06 5.32
N TRP A 304 -19.05 10.15 5.08
CA TRP A 304 -18.37 11.45 5.02
C TRP A 304 -18.97 12.36 3.95
N ASP A 305 -19.20 11.84 2.76
CA ASP A 305 -19.77 12.58 1.64
C ASP A 305 -21.21 13.10 1.93
N LYS A 306 -21.97 12.40 2.75
CA LYS A 306 -23.29 12.88 3.22
C LYS A 306 -23.23 14.11 4.13
N CYS A 307 -22.06 14.43 4.67
CA CYS A 307 -21.79 15.63 5.45
C CYS A 307 -21.32 16.82 4.58
N GLU A 308 -21.45 16.75 3.28
CA GLU A 308 -21.10 17.79 2.31
C GLU A 308 -22.15 18.93 2.31
N PHE A 309 -22.44 19.47 3.48
CA PHE A 309 -23.28 20.66 3.60
C PHE A 309 -22.45 21.89 3.26
N ALA A 310 -23.06 22.83 2.56
CA ALA A 310 -22.39 24.05 2.15
C ALA A 310 -21.83 24.84 3.35
N VAL A 311 -20.58 25.29 3.20
CA VAL A 311 -19.89 26.14 4.18
C VAL A 311 -19.53 27.46 3.52
N SER A 312 -19.99 28.57 4.08
CA SER A 312 -19.67 29.92 3.64
C SER A 312 -18.89 30.63 4.74
N GLU A 313 -17.68 31.10 4.41
CA GLU A 313 -16.85 31.86 5.36
C GLU A 313 -17.55 33.14 5.84
N ASP A 314 -18.30 33.79 4.96
CA ASP A 314 -18.99 35.03 5.29
C ASP A 314 -20.08 34.81 6.34
N ASP A 315 -20.76 33.68 6.33
CA ASP A 315 -21.77 33.31 7.32
C ASP A 315 -21.17 32.97 8.69
N LEU A 316 -19.86 32.74 8.76
CA LEU A 316 -19.14 32.38 9.96
C LEU A 316 -18.45 33.57 10.65
N GLU A 317 -18.50 34.77 10.06
CA GLU A 317 -17.86 35.95 10.64
C GLU A 317 -18.31 36.21 12.07
N GLY A 318 -17.34 36.42 12.96
CA GLY A 318 -17.56 36.66 14.38
C GLY A 318 -17.93 35.44 15.20
N ARG A 319 -18.20 34.28 14.60
CA ARG A 319 -18.49 33.04 15.32
C ARG A 319 -17.30 32.51 16.09
N VAL A 320 -17.58 31.91 17.22
CA VAL A 320 -16.63 31.18 18.04
C VAL A 320 -16.11 29.96 17.27
N CYS A 321 -14.81 29.75 17.26
CA CYS A 321 -14.18 28.57 16.70
C CYS A 321 -12.90 28.20 17.44
N TYR A 322 -12.41 27.01 17.12
CA TYR A 322 -11.21 26.42 17.68
C TYR A 322 -10.33 25.94 16.54
N GLY A 323 -9.04 26.24 16.63
CA GLY A 323 -8.06 25.82 15.62
C GLY A 323 -7.33 24.56 16.01
N GLY A 324 -6.96 23.79 15.00
CA GLY A 324 -5.98 22.70 15.10
C GLY A 324 -4.86 22.95 14.12
N LEU A 325 -3.63 22.96 14.58
CA LEU A 325 -2.45 23.20 13.75
C LEU A 325 -1.56 21.96 13.76
N ASP A 326 -1.38 21.34 12.62
CA ASP A 326 -0.49 20.21 12.42
C ASP A 326 0.61 20.59 11.42
N LEU A 327 1.80 20.82 11.95
CA LEU A 327 3.00 21.07 11.18
C LEU A 327 3.69 19.74 10.92
N SER A 328 3.57 19.24 9.71
CA SER A 328 4.43 18.16 9.24
C SER A 328 5.85 18.66 8.98
N SER A 329 6.72 17.88 8.37
CA SER A 329 8.04 18.37 7.99
C SER A 329 7.93 19.62 7.09
N THR A 330 8.94 20.48 7.12
CA THR A 330 8.99 21.72 6.32
C THR A 330 8.83 21.51 4.81
N THR A 331 8.99 20.29 4.34
CA THR A 331 8.86 19.92 2.92
C THR A 331 7.51 19.30 2.58
N ASP A 332 6.59 19.23 3.54
CA ASP A 332 5.33 18.53 3.41
C ASP A 332 4.12 19.45 3.56
N ILE A 333 2.89 18.89 3.54
CA ILE A 333 1.67 19.66 3.73
C ILE A 333 1.56 20.09 5.19
N THR A 334 1.31 21.38 5.40
CA THR A 334 0.93 21.95 6.70
C THR A 334 -0.57 22.18 6.72
N ALA A 335 -1.23 21.82 7.81
CA ALA A 335 -2.68 21.96 7.97
C ALA A 335 -3.04 22.86 9.15
N PHE A 336 -3.96 23.77 8.90
CA PHE A 336 -4.66 24.54 9.92
C PHE A 336 -6.17 24.39 9.70
N VAL A 337 -6.89 23.89 10.67
CA VAL A 337 -8.32 23.63 10.57
C VAL A 337 -9.07 24.35 11.67
N LEU A 338 -10.10 25.09 11.29
CA LEU A 338 -11.06 25.70 12.22
C LEU A 338 -12.29 24.82 12.35
N VAL A 339 -12.72 24.59 13.58
CA VAL A 339 -13.98 23.93 13.92
C VAL A 339 -14.88 24.89 14.70
N PHE A 340 -16.07 25.11 14.16
CA PHE A 340 -17.10 25.96 14.74
C PHE A 340 -18.14 25.10 15.47
N PRO A 341 -18.28 25.21 16.79
CA PRO A 341 -19.33 24.49 17.53
C PRO A 341 -20.74 24.89 17.07
N PRO A 342 -21.72 23.99 17.16
CA PRO A 342 -23.10 24.32 16.84
C PRO A 342 -23.64 25.41 17.76
N GLU A 343 -24.46 26.32 17.23
CA GLU A 343 -25.09 27.41 17.99
C GLU A 343 -26.39 26.97 18.66
N ASP A 344 -27.06 25.96 18.09
CA ASP A 344 -28.29 25.36 18.63
C ASP A 344 -28.31 23.84 18.40
N GLU A 345 -29.36 23.15 18.84
CA GLU A 345 -29.49 21.69 18.77
C GLU A 345 -29.58 21.15 17.32
N ASP A 346 -30.06 21.97 16.39
CA ASP A 346 -30.24 21.59 14.98
C ASP A 346 -29.01 21.93 14.13
N ASP A 347 -28.09 22.74 14.66
CA ASP A 347 -26.88 23.14 13.97
C ASP A 347 -25.80 22.03 14.00
N LYS A 348 -24.78 22.19 13.17
CA LYS A 348 -23.67 21.22 12.98
C LYS A 348 -22.34 21.81 13.40
N TYR A 349 -21.38 20.93 13.69
CA TYR A 349 -19.97 21.31 13.74
C TYR A 349 -19.52 21.64 12.33
N ILE A 350 -19.01 22.86 12.11
CA ILE A 350 -18.54 23.31 10.80
C ILE A 350 -17.03 23.20 10.78
N ILE A 351 -16.50 22.56 9.74
CA ILE A 351 -15.07 22.35 9.51
C ILE A 351 -14.62 23.26 8.37
N LEU A 352 -13.64 24.11 8.65
CA LEU A 352 -13.06 25.02 7.67
C LEU A 352 -11.53 24.80 7.62
N PRO A 353 -11.04 24.03 6.63
CA PRO A 353 -9.63 23.68 6.55
C PRO A 353 -8.82 24.63 5.65
N TYR A 354 -7.54 24.78 5.99
CA TYR A 354 -6.54 25.50 5.20
C TYR A 354 -5.27 24.67 5.12
N PHE A 355 -4.65 24.61 3.92
CA PHE A 355 -3.47 23.79 3.67
C PHE A 355 -2.41 24.56 2.92
N TRP A 356 -1.15 24.29 3.20
CA TRP A 356 0.02 24.85 2.54
C TRP A 356 1.01 23.78 2.14
N ILE A 357 1.63 23.98 0.97
CA ILE A 357 2.68 23.14 0.41
C ILE A 357 3.76 24.04 -0.20
N PRO A 358 5.05 23.64 -0.20
CA PRO A 358 6.07 24.39 -0.93
C PRO A 358 5.77 24.45 -2.43
N GLU A 359 6.01 25.60 -3.05
CA GLU A 359 5.74 25.83 -4.48
C GLU A 359 6.71 25.03 -5.37
N ASP A 360 7.98 24.96 -4.97
CA ASP A 360 9.01 24.29 -5.75
C ASP A 360 8.69 22.81 -5.96
N ASN A 361 8.85 22.37 -7.22
CA ASN A 361 8.63 20.97 -7.61
C ASN A 361 7.18 20.47 -7.44
N LEU A 362 6.18 21.36 -7.45
CA LEU A 362 4.78 20.96 -7.30
C LEU A 362 4.37 19.92 -8.35
N GLU A 363 4.75 20.10 -9.62
CA GLU A 363 4.48 19.13 -10.69
C GLU A 363 5.16 17.77 -10.45
N LEU A 364 6.38 17.77 -9.92
CA LEU A 364 7.08 16.52 -9.56
C LEU A 364 6.38 15.81 -8.40
N ARG A 365 5.84 16.57 -7.44
CA ARG A 365 5.05 16.01 -6.33
C ARG A 365 3.75 15.40 -6.83
N VAL A 366 3.05 16.07 -7.76
CA VAL A 366 1.84 15.52 -8.41
C VAL A 366 2.15 14.18 -9.08
N ARG A 367 3.25 14.10 -9.82
CA ARG A 367 3.67 12.87 -10.49
C ARG A 367 4.11 11.77 -9.52
N ARG A 368 4.85 12.13 -8.48
CA ARG A 368 5.34 11.18 -7.48
C ARG A 368 4.22 10.61 -6.62
N ASP A 369 3.34 11.48 -6.13
CA ASP A 369 2.31 11.12 -5.16
C ASP A 369 0.99 10.70 -5.84
N HIS A 370 0.85 10.95 -7.15
CA HIS A 370 -0.38 10.74 -7.92
C HIS A 370 -1.60 11.48 -7.34
N VAL A 371 -1.35 12.68 -6.80
CA VAL A 371 -2.34 13.54 -6.15
C VAL A 371 -2.42 14.87 -6.89
N PRO A 372 -3.62 15.39 -7.19
CA PRO A 372 -3.79 16.60 -8.00
C PRO A 372 -3.58 17.89 -7.19
N TYR A 373 -2.42 18.08 -6.57
CA TYR A 373 -2.10 19.27 -5.80
C TYR A 373 -2.20 20.55 -6.62
N ASP A 374 -1.80 20.50 -7.89
CA ASP A 374 -1.86 21.63 -8.82
C ASP A 374 -3.29 22.03 -9.17
N VAL A 375 -4.21 21.08 -9.24
CA VAL A 375 -5.64 21.33 -9.45
C VAL A 375 -6.23 21.98 -8.19
N TRP A 376 -5.92 21.47 -7.02
CA TRP A 376 -6.41 22.02 -5.75
C TRP A 376 -5.86 23.42 -5.48
N GLU A 377 -4.61 23.69 -5.86
CA GLU A 377 -4.02 25.01 -5.77
C GLU A 377 -4.77 26.03 -6.67
N ARG A 378 -5.01 25.68 -7.93
CA ARG A 378 -5.78 26.53 -8.86
C ARG A 378 -7.21 26.77 -8.43
N GLN A 379 -7.83 25.81 -7.73
CA GLN A 379 -9.19 25.91 -7.21
C GLN A 379 -9.28 26.62 -5.85
N GLY A 380 -8.14 26.96 -5.24
CA GLY A 380 -8.09 27.64 -3.95
C GLY A 380 -8.20 26.73 -2.73
N TYR A 381 -8.15 25.41 -2.90
CA TYR A 381 -8.20 24.44 -1.79
C TYR A 381 -6.82 24.15 -1.15
N LEU A 382 -5.77 24.56 -1.80
CA LEU A 382 -4.39 24.40 -1.34
C LEU A 382 -3.63 25.68 -1.67
N GLN A 383 -2.83 26.16 -0.72
CA GLN A 383 -1.95 27.33 -0.94
C GLN A 383 -0.51 26.87 -1.08
N THR A 384 0.27 27.60 -1.88
CA THR A 384 1.71 27.39 -2.01
C THR A 384 2.46 28.48 -1.29
N THR A 385 3.61 28.11 -0.72
CA THR A 385 4.61 29.07 -0.21
C THR A 385 5.84 29.03 -1.08
N GLU A 386 6.44 30.20 -1.34
CA GLU A 386 7.62 30.34 -2.19
C GLU A 386 8.78 29.45 -1.71
N GLY A 387 9.48 28.81 -2.65
CA GLY A 387 10.62 27.97 -2.37
C GLY A 387 10.28 26.50 -2.14
N ASN A 388 11.23 25.75 -1.59
CA ASN A 388 11.15 24.30 -1.39
C ASN A 388 10.80 23.88 0.04
N VAL A 389 10.51 24.84 0.92
CA VAL A 389 10.04 24.62 2.30
C VAL A 389 8.83 25.49 2.59
N VAL A 390 7.98 25.03 3.50
CA VAL A 390 6.84 25.82 3.97
C VAL A 390 7.32 26.95 4.89
N HIS A 391 6.94 28.19 4.57
CA HIS A 391 7.29 29.35 5.38
C HIS A 391 6.26 29.59 6.49
N TYR A 392 6.62 29.29 7.71
CA TYR A 392 5.73 29.41 8.88
C TYR A 392 5.30 30.87 9.17
N GLY A 393 6.14 31.84 8.87
CA GLY A 393 5.76 33.26 9.00
C GLY A 393 4.57 33.65 8.12
N TYR A 394 4.43 33.07 6.95
CA TYR A 394 3.27 33.25 6.09
C TYR A 394 2.00 32.67 6.72
N ILE A 395 2.10 31.47 7.30
CA ILE A 395 1.00 30.78 7.99
C ILE A 395 0.56 31.58 9.21
N GLU A 396 1.51 32.09 10.00
CA GLU A 396 1.24 32.93 11.17
C GLU A 396 0.44 34.18 10.83
N LYS A 397 0.82 34.88 9.76
CA LYS A 397 0.08 36.04 9.25
C LYS A 397 -1.31 35.69 8.76
N PHE A 398 -1.44 34.54 8.10
CA PHE A 398 -2.73 34.05 7.64
C PHE A 398 -3.67 33.75 8.80
N ILE A 399 -3.16 33.09 9.84
CA ILE A 399 -3.92 32.82 11.09
C ILE A 399 -4.31 34.14 11.77
N GLU A 400 -3.42 35.12 11.80
CA GLU A 400 -3.73 36.46 12.32
C GLU A 400 -4.93 37.09 11.58
N SER A 401 -4.92 37.02 10.25
CA SER A 401 -6.04 37.53 9.42
C SER A 401 -7.36 36.77 9.67
N LEU A 402 -7.30 35.47 9.93
CA LEU A 402 -8.48 34.69 10.32
C LEU A 402 -9.00 35.12 11.69
N GLY A 403 -8.12 35.46 12.64
CA GLY A 403 -8.47 35.96 13.95
C GLY A 403 -9.20 37.31 13.93
N GLU A 404 -9.02 38.10 12.87
CA GLU A 404 -9.79 39.34 12.65
C GLU A 404 -11.22 39.08 12.18
N ARG A 405 -11.45 37.95 11.52
CA ARG A 405 -12.76 37.57 10.97
C ARG A 405 -13.55 36.68 11.92
N PHE A 406 -12.89 35.72 12.54
CA PHE A 406 -13.50 34.70 13.40
C PHE A 406 -13.02 34.85 14.84
N ASN A 407 -13.85 34.46 15.79
CA ASN A 407 -13.48 34.43 17.21
C ASN A 407 -12.77 33.10 17.52
N ILE A 408 -11.46 33.04 17.20
CA ILE A 408 -10.62 31.86 17.47
C ILE A 408 -10.23 31.88 18.95
N ARG A 409 -10.88 31.04 19.75
CA ARG A 409 -10.65 31.01 21.22
C ARG A 409 -9.41 30.28 21.63
N GLU A 410 -9.13 29.15 20.97
CA GLU A 410 -7.97 28.33 21.24
C GLU A 410 -7.43 27.73 19.94
N ILE A 411 -6.12 27.50 19.91
CA ILE A 411 -5.44 26.74 18.83
C ILE A 411 -4.76 25.54 19.49
N ALA A 412 -5.22 24.34 19.18
CA ALA A 412 -4.58 23.10 19.60
C ALA A 412 -3.34 22.85 18.71
N PHE A 413 -2.21 22.60 19.35
CA PHE A 413 -0.93 22.43 18.68
C PHE A 413 -0.17 21.25 19.25
N ASP A 414 0.49 20.46 18.41
CA ASP A 414 1.30 19.35 18.90
C ASP A 414 2.41 19.86 19.82
N ARG A 415 2.43 19.33 21.05
CA ARG A 415 3.41 19.73 22.09
C ARG A 415 4.88 19.60 21.66
N TRP A 416 5.16 18.78 20.65
CA TRP A 416 6.49 18.57 20.09
C TRP A 416 6.80 19.50 18.91
N GLY A 417 5.88 20.41 18.60
CA GLY A 417 6.04 21.37 17.51
C GLY A 417 7.04 22.48 17.77
N THR A 418 7.13 23.40 16.81
CA THR A 418 8.11 24.50 16.84
C THR A 418 7.76 25.53 17.91
N VAL A 419 8.57 25.63 18.95
CA VAL A 419 8.41 26.58 20.06
C VAL A 419 8.26 28.02 19.58
N GLN A 420 9.03 28.41 18.55
CA GLN A 420 8.99 29.76 17.98
C GLN A 420 7.61 30.12 17.43
N MET A 421 6.94 29.20 16.74
CA MET A 421 5.61 29.45 16.19
C MET A 421 4.57 29.63 17.29
N VAL A 422 4.65 28.82 18.35
CA VAL A 422 3.78 28.97 19.53
C VAL A 422 3.96 30.36 20.15
N GLN A 423 5.20 30.79 20.37
CA GLN A 423 5.49 32.12 20.93
C GLN A 423 4.98 33.24 20.02
N ASN A 424 5.12 33.11 18.72
CA ASN A 424 4.64 34.10 17.76
C ASN A 424 3.12 34.22 17.78
N LEU A 425 2.40 33.09 17.80
CA LEU A 425 0.94 33.06 17.87
C LEU A 425 0.42 33.63 19.22
N GLU A 426 1.06 33.30 20.34
CA GLU A 426 0.75 33.87 21.64
C GLU A 426 1.01 35.39 21.66
N GLY A 427 2.09 35.84 21.04
CA GLY A 427 2.40 37.27 20.86
C GLY A 427 1.38 38.03 20.03
N MET A 428 0.63 37.34 19.16
CA MET A 428 -0.49 37.89 18.38
C MET A 428 -1.81 37.90 19.16
N GLY A 429 -1.83 37.36 20.39
CA GLY A 429 -3.00 37.31 21.26
C GLY A 429 -3.81 36.01 21.20
N PHE A 430 -3.31 34.99 20.52
CA PHE A 430 -3.95 33.67 20.49
C PHE A 430 -3.62 32.84 21.73
N THR A 431 -4.59 32.06 22.20
CA THR A 431 -4.38 31.03 23.23
C THR A 431 -3.99 29.73 22.54
N VAL A 432 -2.76 29.28 22.73
CA VAL A 432 -2.25 28.03 22.16
C VAL A 432 -2.28 26.94 23.23
N VAL A 433 -2.96 25.84 22.94
CA VAL A 433 -3.14 24.70 23.85
C VAL A 433 -2.25 23.55 23.39
N PRO A 434 -1.32 23.08 24.23
CA PRO A 434 -0.54 21.90 23.90
C PRO A 434 -1.44 20.67 23.81
N PHE A 435 -1.32 19.92 22.72
CA PHE A 435 -2.13 18.74 22.45
C PHE A 435 -1.22 17.54 22.19
N GLY A 436 -1.43 16.45 22.93
CA GLY A 436 -0.68 15.21 22.71
C GLY A 436 -1.28 14.38 21.58
N GLN A 437 -0.43 13.84 20.72
CA GLN A 437 -0.87 12.91 19.66
C GLN A 437 -0.82 11.44 20.11
N GLY A 438 -0.82 11.17 21.42
CA GLY A 438 -0.95 9.85 22.01
C GLY A 438 -2.42 9.38 22.10
N PHE A 439 -2.61 8.12 22.49
CA PHE A 439 -3.94 7.53 22.63
C PHE A 439 -4.85 8.29 23.60
N LYS A 440 -4.29 8.78 24.71
CA LYS A 440 -5.04 9.48 25.75
C LYS A 440 -5.77 10.71 25.20
N ASP A 441 -5.06 11.53 24.44
CA ASP A 441 -5.59 12.80 23.94
C ASP A 441 -6.37 12.63 22.63
N MET A 442 -5.92 11.73 21.75
CA MET A 442 -6.49 11.55 20.43
C MET A 442 -7.72 10.64 20.39
N SER A 443 -7.81 9.65 21.29
CA SER A 443 -8.89 8.64 21.20
C SER A 443 -10.30 9.23 21.37
N PRO A 444 -10.60 10.04 22.38
CA PRO A 444 -11.93 10.59 22.54
C PRO A 444 -12.42 11.41 21.33
N PRO A 445 -11.65 12.38 20.80
CA PRO A 445 -12.11 13.16 19.65
C PRO A 445 -12.14 12.37 18.34
N THR A 446 -11.28 11.36 18.19
CA THR A 446 -11.31 10.47 17.02
C THR A 446 -12.61 9.66 16.98
N LYS A 447 -13.01 9.08 18.11
CA LYS A 447 -14.29 8.36 18.24
C LYS A 447 -15.49 9.29 18.03
N GLU A 448 -15.43 10.48 18.58
CA GLU A 448 -16.52 11.46 18.46
C GLU A 448 -16.67 11.96 17.00
N LEU A 449 -15.58 12.16 16.27
CA LEU A 449 -15.63 12.51 14.85
C LEU A 449 -16.42 11.46 14.06
N MET A 450 -16.14 10.18 14.28
CA MET A 450 -16.88 9.10 13.62
C MET A 450 -18.36 9.15 13.94
N LYS A 451 -18.71 9.33 15.21
CA LYS A 451 -20.09 9.43 15.65
C LYS A 451 -20.83 10.60 14.99
N LEU A 452 -20.22 11.78 14.98
CA LEU A 452 -20.80 12.98 14.37
C LEU A 452 -20.97 12.84 12.86
N VAL A 453 -20.04 12.17 12.19
CA VAL A 453 -20.16 11.86 10.74
C VAL A 453 -21.32 10.91 10.49
N LEU A 454 -21.46 9.84 11.28
CA LEU A 454 -22.56 8.88 11.14
C LEU A 454 -23.92 9.52 11.42
N GLU A 455 -23.99 10.46 12.35
CA GLU A 455 -25.21 11.22 12.70
C GLU A 455 -25.45 12.41 11.76
N GLN A 456 -24.59 12.66 10.79
CA GLN A 456 -24.62 13.82 9.88
C GLN A 456 -24.66 15.18 10.63
N LYS A 457 -23.90 15.27 11.73
CA LYS A 457 -23.74 16.48 12.54
C LYS A 457 -22.45 17.27 12.25
N ILE A 458 -21.84 17.01 11.11
CA ILE A 458 -20.68 17.71 10.56
C ILE A 458 -21.08 18.40 9.26
N ALA A 459 -20.54 19.58 9.01
CA ALA A 459 -20.58 20.28 7.72
C ALA A 459 -19.16 20.61 7.31
N HIS A 460 -18.67 19.98 6.23
CA HIS A 460 -17.29 20.17 5.76
C HIS A 460 -17.18 20.82 4.37
N GLY A 461 -18.30 21.15 3.74
CA GLY A 461 -18.34 21.87 2.48
C GLY A 461 -17.77 21.14 1.26
N GLY A 462 -17.49 19.83 1.36
CA GLY A 462 -16.97 19.04 0.26
C GLY A 462 -15.51 19.34 -0.11
N HIS A 463 -14.69 19.80 0.82
CA HIS A 463 -13.29 20.17 0.56
C HIS A 463 -12.49 18.94 0.09
N PRO A 464 -11.97 18.94 -1.16
CA PRO A 464 -11.40 17.72 -1.77
C PRO A 464 -10.09 17.27 -1.11
N ALA A 465 -9.25 18.21 -0.67
CA ALA A 465 -8.00 17.86 0.00
C ALA A 465 -8.26 17.24 1.39
N LEU A 466 -9.22 17.77 2.15
CA LEU A 466 -9.62 17.18 3.42
C LEU A 466 -10.26 15.80 3.22
N ARG A 467 -11.12 15.66 2.21
CA ARG A 467 -11.72 14.38 1.85
C ARG A 467 -10.65 13.32 1.56
N TRP A 468 -9.65 13.66 0.77
CA TRP A 468 -8.53 12.79 0.46
C TRP A 468 -7.77 12.37 1.74
N MET A 469 -7.52 13.30 2.65
CA MET A 469 -6.83 13.00 3.91
C MET A 469 -7.66 12.11 4.84
N MET A 470 -8.97 12.29 4.90
CA MET A 470 -9.87 11.41 5.67
C MET A 470 -9.91 9.99 5.10
N ASP A 471 -9.86 9.84 3.78
CA ASP A 471 -9.79 8.53 3.12
C ASP A 471 -8.45 7.81 3.36
N ASN A 472 -7.40 8.53 3.66
CA ASN A 472 -6.07 7.98 3.90
C ASN A 472 -5.84 7.45 5.32
N ILE A 473 -6.72 7.73 6.27
CA ILE A 473 -6.49 7.42 7.68
C ILE A 473 -6.37 5.91 7.92
N PHE A 474 -5.28 5.51 8.54
CA PHE A 474 -5.12 4.23 9.22
C PHE A 474 -5.25 4.45 10.73
N ILE A 475 -6.04 3.60 11.41
CA ILE A 475 -6.24 3.67 12.86
C ILE A 475 -5.37 2.64 13.57
N ARG A 476 -4.65 3.11 14.56
CA ARG A 476 -3.96 2.27 15.54
C ARG A 476 -4.84 2.09 16.77
N THR A 477 -4.93 0.86 17.28
CA THR A 477 -5.70 0.52 18.47
C THR A 477 -4.76 -0.04 19.54
N ASP A 478 -4.93 0.39 20.78
CA ASP A 478 -4.24 -0.17 21.93
C ASP A 478 -5.04 -1.33 22.56
N PRO A 479 -4.45 -2.12 23.50
CA PRO A 479 -5.15 -3.22 24.15
C PRO A 479 -6.39 -2.80 24.94
N ALA A 480 -6.50 -1.53 25.36
CA ALA A 480 -7.64 -0.98 26.08
C ALA A 480 -8.77 -0.50 25.14
N GLY A 481 -8.60 -0.63 23.82
CA GLY A 481 -9.59 -0.20 22.83
C GLY A 481 -9.53 1.30 22.50
N ASN A 482 -8.50 2.02 22.93
CA ASN A 482 -8.28 3.39 22.49
C ASN A 482 -7.76 3.40 21.06
N ILE A 483 -8.18 4.40 20.30
CA ILE A 483 -7.81 4.56 18.90
C ILE A 483 -7.13 5.90 18.65
N LYS A 484 -6.28 5.93 17.63
CA LYS A 484 -5.72 7.18 17.11
C LYS A 484 -5.33 7.02 15.64
N PRO A 485 -5.32 8.10 14.85
CA PRO A 485 -4.70 8.08 13.53
C PRO A 485 -3.21 7.75 13.61
N ASP A 486 -2.73 6.90 12.72
CA ASP A 486 -1.32 6.51 12.64
C ASP A 486 -0.71 7.10 11.37
N LYS A 487 0.11 8.15 11.54
CA LYS A 487 0.78 8.83 10.42
C LYS A 487 1.79 7.94 9.68
N GLU A 488 2.41 7.00 10.38
CA GLU A 488 3.41 6.10 9.79
C GLU A 488 2.78 5.04 8.89
N LYS A 489 1.61 4.52 9.30
CA LYS A 489 0.90 3.46 8.58
C LYS A 489 -0.16 3.97 7.61
N SER A 490 -0.54 5.24 7.70
CA SER A 490 -1.46 5.83 6.74
C SER A 490 -0.82 5.85 5.35
N THR A 491 -1.60 5.52 4.34
CA THR A 491 -1.11 5.35 2.96
C THR A 491 -0.54 6.64 2.37
N GLU A 492 -1.11 7.77 2.78
CA GLU A 492 -0.73 9.11 2.34
C GLU A 492 -0.90 10.11 3.49
N LYS A 493 -0.80 11.39 3.19
CA LYS A 493 -0.92 12.47 4.17
C LYS A 493 -2.27 12.49 4.88
N ILE A 494 -2.24 12.73 6.18
CA ILE A 494 -3.42 12.84 7.04
C ILE A 494 -3.40 14.08 7.93
N ASP A 495 -2.52 15.03 7.67
CA ASP A 495 -2.29 16.20 8.54
C ASP A 495 -3.56 17.01 8.77
N GLY A 496 -4.39 17.18 7.74
CA GLY A 496 -5.69 17.84 7.86
C GLY A 496 -6.69 17.08 8.74
N ALA A 497 -6.67 15.76 8.68
CA ALA A 497 -7.52 14.94 9.54
C ALA A 497 -7.07 15.01 11.00
N VAL A 498 -5.79 14.98 11.28
CA VAL A 498 -5.23 15.15 12.64
C VAL A 498 -5.54 16.53 13.18
N ALA A 499 -5.35 17.59 12.39
CA ALA A 499 -5.68 18.96 12.77
C ALA A 499 -7.19 19.12 13.06
N THR A 500 -8.05 18.50 12.26
CA THR A 500 -9.50 18.48 12.48
C THR A 500 -9.87 17.82 13.82
N ILE A 501 -9.25 16.68 14.12
CA ILE A 501 -9.51 15.95 15.38
C ILE A 501 -9.08 16.79 16.58
N MET A 502 -7.93 17.44 16.53
CA MET A 502 -7.44 18.31 17.61
C MET A 502 -8.36 19.52 17.81
N ALA A 503 -8.77 20.19 16.75
CA ALA A 503 -9.70 21.31 16.81
C ALA A 503 -11.08 20.90 17.33
N LEU A 504 -11.57 19.75 16.88
CA LEU A 504 -12.85 19.18 17.31
C LEU A 504 -12.85 18.87 18.81
N ASP A 505 -11.76 18.34 19.37
CA ASP A 505 -11.63 18.11 20.80
C ASP A 505 -11.86 19.40 21.60
N ARG A 506 -11.23 20.49 21.18
CA ARG A 506 -11.40 21.79 21.86
C ARG A 506 -12.82 22.34 21.70
N ALA A 507 -13.38 22.22 20.52
CA ALA A 507 -14.75 22.66 20.24
C ALA A 507 -15.79 21.92 21.10
N ILE A 508 -15.62 20.61 21.27
CA ILE A 508 -16.50 19.78 22.11
C ILE A 508 -16.39 20.16 23.59
N ARG A 509 -15.14 20.33 24.07
CA ARG A 509 -14.87 20.60 25.49
C ARG A 509 -15.29 22.00 25.94
N CYS A 510 -15.11 22.99 25.08
CA CYS A 510 -15.29 24.40 25.43
C CYS A 510 -16.58 25.03 24.87
N GLY A 511 -17.07 24.55 23.74
CA GLY A 511 -18.31 24.99 23.11
C GLY A 511 -18.35 26.50 22.83
N ASN A 512 -19.56 27.08 22.89
CA ASN A 512 -19.80 28.52 22.71
C ASN A 512 -19.84 29.31 24.05
N ASP A 513 -19.68 28.64 25.19
CA ASP A 513 -19.78 29.29 26.49
C ASP A 513 -18.68 30.32 26.71
N THR A 514 -19.05 31.44 27.29
CA THR A 514 -18.15 32.54 27.66
C THR A 514 -17.36 32.27 28.94
N ALA A 515 -17.53 31.10 29.55
CA ALA A 515 -16.85 30.73 30.77
C ALA A 515 -15.33 30.58 30.56
N GLU A 516 -14.57 31.17 31.46
CA GLU A 516 -13.13 31.05 31.58
C GLU A 516 -12.69 29.59 31.45
N SER A 517 -11.58 29.38 30.77
CA SER A 517 -10.98 28.05 30.57
C SER A 517 -10.98 27.25 31.87
N VAL A 518 -11.41 25.99 31.83
CA VAL A 518 -11.34 25.06 32.96
C VAL A 518 -9.92 24.96 33.57
N TYR A 519 -8.94 25.36 32.81
CA TYR A 519 -7.53 25.46 33.27
C TYR A 519 -7.26 26.70 34.15
N ASP A 520 -8.03 27.77 34.00
CA ASP A 520 -7.90 28.95 34.85
C ASP A 520 -8.54 28.77 36.24
N SER A 521 -9.49 27.84 36.37
CA SER A 521 -10.19 27.54 37.63
C SER A 521 -9.63 26.35 38.41
N ARG A 522 -8.76 25.51 37.78
CA ARG A 522 -8.06 24.42 38.47
C ARG A 522 -6.59 24.69 38.42
N GLY A 523 -6.07 25.30 39.49
CA GLY A 523 -4.64 25.41 39.70
C GLY A 523 -3.93 24.09 39.47
N LEU A 524 -2.74 24.14 38.87
CA LEU A 524 -1.83 23.02 38.63
C LEU A 524 -1.72 22.12 39.86
N LEU A 525 -2.36 20.98 39.85
CA LEU A 525 -2.07 19.90 40.77
C LEU A 525 -0.82 19.19 40.26
N PHE A 526 0.33 19.54 40.85
CA PHE A 526 1.50 18.68 40.78
C PHE A 526 1.26 17.46 41.68
N ILE A 527 1.19 16.29 41.09
CA ILE A 527 1.43 15.03 41.76
C ILE A 527 2.63 14.37 41.10
#